data_b743f783ef60ffb149e9fc834ed35547
#
_entry.id   b743f783ef60ffb149e9fc834ed35547
#
_cell.length_a   1.000
_cell.length_b   1.000
_cell.length_c   1.000
_cell.angle_alpha   90.00
_cell.angle_beta   90.00
_cell.angle_gamma   90.00
#
_symmetry.space_group_name_H-M   'P 1'
#
loop_
_entity.id
_entity.type
_entity.pdbx_description
1 polymer ?
#
loop_
_entity_poly.entity_id
_entity_poly.type
_entity_poly.pdbx_seq_one_letter_code
_entity_poly.pdbx_strand_id
1 'polypeptide(L)'
;FVRYENSFLIKQRDDSSIWKKLYDFPDKINEFLEKFIIKEDEISHKLTHKNLSIKIYSITLSDSTLFQNFRKENDLEILNLKDFDQKSFPKPLEKFIKSLNLHCHH
;
A
#
# COMPACT_ATOMS: atom_id res chain seq x y z
N PHE A 1 2.78 2.06 2.01
CA PHE A 1 1.99 1.02 2.66
C PHE A 1 1.84 1.35 4.14
N VAL A 2 0.64 1.76 4.53
CA VAL A 2 0.33 2.14 5.92
C VAL A 2 -0.55 1.07 6.52
N ARG A 3 -0.07 0.45 7.58
CA ARG A 3 -0.69 -0.72 8.20
C ARG A 3 -1.00 -0.47 9.67
N TYR A 4 -2.15 -0.95 10.11
CA TYR A 4 -2.50 -1.09 11.52
C TYR A 4 -3.07 -2.50 11.72
N GLU A 5 -2.41 -3.31 12.55
CA GLU A 5 -2.74 -4.73 12.75
C GLU A 5 -2.82 -5.47 11.41
N ASN A 6 -3.98 -6.03 11.07
CA ASN A 6 -4.19 -6.78 9.82
C ASN A 6 -4.88 -5.96 8.75
N SER A 7 -4.91 -4.65 8.90
CA SER A 7 -5.55 -3.73 7.95
C SER A 7 -4.54 -2.76 7.37
N PHE A 8 -4.78 -2.32 6.14
CA PHE A 8 -3.93 -1.33 5.50
C PHE A 8 -4.79 -0.37 4.67
N LEU A 9 -4.20 0.76 4.31
CA LEU A 9 -4.91 1.81 3.59
C LEU A 9 -4.65 1.72 2.10
N ILE A 10 -5.70 1.96 1.32
CA ILE A 10 -5.65 1.91 -0.13
C ILE A 10 -6.38 3.10 -0.74
N LYS A 11 -6.04 3.38 -2.00
CA LYS A 11 -6.65 4.43 -2.79
C LYS A 11 -6.82 3.95 -4.22
N GLN A 12 -7.98 4.21 -4.81
CA GLN A 12 -8.17 3.87 -6.22
C GLN A 12 -7.45 4.90 -7.10
N ARG A 13 -6.70 4.42 -8.08
CA ARG A 13 -6.01 5.29 -9.01
C ARG A 13 -7.01 5.96 -9.96
N ASP A 14 -6.70 7.19 -10.32
CA ASP A 14 -7.54 7.91 -11.28
C ASP A 14 -7.17 7.52 -12.73
N ASP A 15 -7.80 8.17 -13.69
CA ASP A 15 -7.73 7.79 -15.09
C ASP A 15 -6.43 8.14 -15.82
N SER A 16 -5.54 8.91 -15.19
CA SER A 16 -4.32 9.36 -15.85
C SER A 16 -3.17 8.37 -15.78
N SER A 17 -3.31 7.30 -15.02
CA SER A 17 -2.26 6.31 -14.78
C SER A 17 -2.36 5.13 -15.75
N ILE A 18 -1.22 4.45 -15.96
CA ILE A 18 -1.20 3.17 -16.69
C ILE A 18 -2.01 2.08 -15.95
N TRP A 19 -2.20 2.25 -14.64
CA TRP A 19 -2.98 1.34 -13.80
C TRP A 19 -4.34 1.95 -13.47
N LYS A 20 -5.00 2.40 -14.50
CA LYS A 20 -6.32 3.02 -14.43
C LYS A 20 -7.32 2.15 -13.69
N LYS A 21 -8.03 2.75 -12.71
CA LYS A 21 -9.04 2.09 -11.87
C LYS A 21 -8.52 0.97 -10.96
N LEU A 22 -7.23 0.71 -10.96
CA LEU A 22 -6.65 -0.21 -10.00
C LEU A 22 -6.39 0.49 -8.67
N TYR A 23 -6.31 -0.29 -7.60
CA TYR A 23 -6.03 0.25 -6.27
C TYR A 23 -4.53 0.33 -6.02
N ASP A 24 -4.14 1.24 -5.17
CA ASP A 24 -2.75 1.49 -4.86
C ASP A 24 -2.63 1.87 -3.38
N PHE A 25 -1.41 1.89 -2.88
CA PHE A 25 -1.12 2.42 -1.56
C PHE A 25 -1.11 3.95 -1.62
N PRO A 26 -1.30 4.64 -0.48
CA PRO A 26 -1.18 6.09 -0.45
C PRO A 26 0.19 6.51 -0.97
N ASP A 27 0.22 7.47 -1.88
CA ASP A 27 1.46 7.94 -2.51
C ASP A 27 2.13 9.08 -1.73
N LYS A 28 1.39 9.69 -0.79
CA LYS A 28 1.90 10.79 0.02
C LYS A 28 1.67 10.51 1.49
N ILE A 29 2.69 10.76 2.30
CA ILE A 29 2.59 10.71 3.75
C ILE A 29 3.07 12.05 4.30
N ASN A 30 2.57 12.41 5.48
CA ASN A 30 3.06 13.63 6.15
C ASN A 30 4.38 13.35 6.87
N GLU A 31 5.07 14.42 7.26
CA GLU A 31 6.36 14.29 7.95
C GLU A 31 6.26 13.50 9.25
N PHE A 32 5.12 13.58 9.91
CA PHE A 32 4.90 12.85 11.15
C PHE A 32 4.96 11.33 10.92
N LEU A 33 4.36 10.85 9.84
CA LEU A 33 4.34 9.42 9.53
C LEU A 33 5.69 8.91 9.03
N GLU A 34 6.52 9.76 8.46
CA GLU A 34 7.86 9.36 8.02
C GLU A 34 8.69 8.75 9.15
N LYS A 35 8.44 9.17 10.38
CA LYS A 35 9.12 8.63 11.57
C LYS A 35 8.78 7.17 11.84
N PHE A 36 7.69 6.68 11.29
CA PHE A 36 7.22 5.31 11.51
C PHE A 36 7.59 4.36 10.38
N ILE A 37 8.38 4.82 9.41
CA ILE A 37 8.85 3.94 8.32
C ILE A 37 9.79 2.90 8.91
N ILE A 38 9.41 1.63 8.79
CA ILE A 38 10.20 0.53 9.33
C ILE A 38 10.96 -0.25 8.25
N LYS A 39 10.57 -0.09 7.00
CA LYS A 39 11.16 -0.84 5.91
C LYS A 39 10.95 -0.13 4.58
N GLU A 40 11.94 -0.25 3.69
CA GLU A 40 11.84 0.21 2.31
C GLU A 40 12.07 -1.00 1.40
N ASP A 41 11.15 -1.23 0.48
CA ASP A 41 11.27 -2.27 -0.54
C ASP A 41 11.30 -1.62 -1.91
N GLU A 42 12.10 -2.18 -2.80
CA GLU A 42 12.12 -1.76 -4.19
C GLU A 42 11.73 -2.92 -5.08
N ILE A 43 10.73 -2.70 -5.94
CA ILE A 43 10.21 -3.71 -6.85
C ILE A 43 10.41 -3.22 -8.28
N SER A 44 11.06 -4.05 -9.10
CA SER A 44 11.19 -3.78 -10.53
C SER A 44 10.09 -4.50 -11.28
N HIS A 45 9.38 -3.77 -12.14
CA HIS A 45 8.33 -4.33 -12.97
C HIS A 45 8.60 -3.99 -14.42
N LYS A 46 8.77 -5.04 -15.24
CA LYS A 46 9.07 -4.87 -16.65
C LYS A 46 7.80 -4.74 -17.47
N LEU A 47 7.67 -3.60 -18.15
CA LEU A 47 6.61 -3.37 -19.11
C LEU A 47 7.17 -3.58 -20.53
N THR A 48 6.29 -3.65 -21.52
CA THR A 48 6.67 -3.92 -22.91
C THR A 48 7.74 -2.94 -23.42
N HIS A 49 7.64 -1.67 -23.06
CA HIS A 49 8.53 -0.62 -23.59
C HIS A 49 9.38 0.06 -22.53
N LYS A 50 9.24 -0.30 -21.27
CA LYS A 50 10.03 0.31 -20.19
C LYS A 50 10.02 -0.53 -18.94
N ASN A 51 10.97 -0.24 -18.05
CA ASN A 51 11.03 -0.84 -16.73
C ASN A 51 10.53 0.18 -15.71
N LEU A 52 9.68 -0.28 -14.80
CA LEU A 52 9.24 0.52 -13.67
C LEU A 52 9.98 0.09 -12.42
N SER A 53 10.47 1.06 -11.67
CA SER A 53 11.01 0.82 -10.33
C SER A 53 10.06 1.43 -9.33
N ILE A 54 9.54 0.62 -8.42
CA ILE A 54 8.57 1.04 -7.42
C ILE A 54 9.20 0.90 -6.05
N LYS A 55 9.24 2.00 -5.30
CA LYS A 55 9.68 1.98 -3.91
C LYS A 55 8.47 1.94 -3.01
N ILE A 56 8.44 0.99 -2.10
CA ILE A 56 7.37 0.85 -1.12
C ILE A 56 7.94 1.06 0.27
N TYR A 57 7.43 2.09 0.95
CA TYR A 57 7.80 2.36 2.33
C TYR A 57 6.75 1.76 3.24
N SER A 58 7.16 0.87 4.12
CA SER A 58 6.24 0.20 5.03
C SER A 58 6.18 0.94 6.35
N ILE A 59 4.97 1.34 6.72
CA ILE A 59 4.69 2.06 7.96
C ILE A 59 3.72 1.20 8.76
N THR A 60 4.11 0.85 9.99
CA THR A 60 3.22 0.13 10.90
C THR A 60 2.85 1.06 12.05
N LEU A 61 1.56 1.31 12.18
CA LEU A 61 1.03 2.12 13.27
C LEU A 61 0.48 1.21 14.37
N SER A 62 0.77 1.57 15.60
CA SER A 62 0.22 0.87 16.78
C SER A 62 -0.95 1.62 17.40
N ASP A 63 -1.24 2.82 16.90
CA ASP A 63 -2.31 3.68 17.42
C ASP A 63 -3.42 3.78 16.37
N SER A 64 -4.61 3.26 16.72
CA SER A 64 -5.76 3.31 15.82
C SER A 64 -6.21 4.73 15.50
N THR A 65 -6.03 5.67 16.42
CA THR A 65 -6.40 7.06 16.22
C THR A 65 -5.57 7.68 15.10
N LEU A 66 -4.25 7.46 15.08
CA LEU A 66 -3.37 7.93 14.01
C LEU A 66 -3.76 7.33 12.67
N PHE A 67 -4.05 6.05 12.66
CA PHE A 67 -4.46 5.34 11.46
C PHE A 67 -5.76 5.92 10.88
N GLN A 68 -6.77 6.09 11.72
CA GLN A 68 -8.06 6.64 11.29
C GLN A 68 -7.98 8.10 10.87
N ASN A 69 -7.18 8.91 11.55
CA ASN A 69 -6.99 10.29 11.17
C ASN A 69 -6.33 10.43 9.80
N PHE A 70 -5.30 9.64 9.56
CA PHE A 70 -4.64 9.65 8.26
C PHE A 70 -5.59 9.20 7.15
N ARG A 71 -6.40 8.18 7.42
CA ARG A 71 -7.41 7.72 6.46
C ARG A 71 -8.40 8.83 6.10
N LYS A 72 -8.92 9.54 7.10
CA LYS A 72 -9.89 10.61 6.88
C LYS A 72 -9.29 11.79 6.13
N GLU A 73 -8.09 12.20 6.51
CA GLU A 73 -7.43 13.35 5.90
C GLU A 73 -7.13 13.14 4.42
N ASN A 74 -6.92 11.90 4.01
CA ASN A 74 -6.53 11.57 2.64
C ASN A 74 -7.61 10.83 1.86
N ASP A 75 -8.78 10.68 2.44
CA ASP A 75 -9.92 10.01 1.82
C ASP A 75 -9.55 8.60 1.32
N LEU A 76 -9.02 7.80 2.22
CA LEU A 76 -8.54 6.45 1.92
C LEU A 76 -9.53 5.39 2.37
N GLU A 77 -9.42 4.21 1.79
CA GLU A 77 -10.19 3.05 2.22
C GLU A 77 -9.33 2.14 3.09
N ILE A 78 -9.99 1.42 3.99
CA ILE A 78 -9.34 0.40 4.81
C ILE A 78 -9.64 -0.97 4.21
N LEU A 79 -8.60 -1.78 4.02
CA LEU A 79 -8.74 -3.15 3.54
C LEU A 79 -7.98 -4.08 4.47
N ASN A 80 -8.61 -5.20 4.82
CA ASN A 80 -7.95 -6.24 5.61
C ASN A 80 -7.00 -7.04 4.72
N LEU A 81 -5.86 -7.45 5.25
CA LEU A 81 -4.89 -8.26 4.49
C LEU A 81 -5.48 -9.55 3.94
N LYS A 82 -6.46 -10.13 4.60
CA LYS A 82 -7.13 -11.32 4.12
C LYS A 82 -8.00 -11.08 2.89
N ASP A 83 -8.43 -9.84 2.70
CA ASP A 83 -9.38 -9.46 1.67
C ASP A 83 -8.74 -8.74 0.50
N PHE A 84 -7.41 -8.79 0.38
CA PHE A 84 -6.71 -8.04 -0.66
C PHE A 84 -7.15 -8.43 -2.07
N ASP A 85 -7.60 -9.66 -2.27
CA ASP A 85 -8.05 -10.16 -3.55
C ASP A 85 -9.44 -9.65 -3.95
N GLN A 86 -10.15 -9.00 -3.03
CA GLN A 86 -11.43 -8.37 -3.35
C GLN A 86 -11.27 -7.05 -4.12
N LYS A 87 -10.04 -6.53 -4.18
CA LYS A 87 -9.71 -5.32 -4.92
C LYS A 87 -8.65 -5.64 -5.97
N SER A 88 -8.69 -4.92 -7.06
CA SER A 88 -7.70 -5.11 -8.14
C SER A 88 -6.48 -4.23 -7.91
N PHE A 89 -5.32 -4.86 -7.79
CA PHE A 89 -4.03 -4.17 -7.62
C PHE A 89 -3.13 -4.44 -8.82
N PRO A 90 -2.20 -3.53 -9.14
CA PRO A 90 -1.13 -3.85 -10.07
C PRO A 90 -0.32 -5.05 -9.58
N LYS A 91 0.17 -5.85 -10.49
CA LYS A 91 0.92 -7.07 -10.17
C LYS A 91 2.04 -6.88 -9.15
N PRO A 92 2.89 -5.83 -9.25
CA PRO A 92 3.94 -5.63 -8.26
C PRO A 92 3.41 -5.45 -6.84
N LEU A 93 2.30 -4.75 -6.68
CA LEU A 93 1.68 -4.54 -5.37
C LEU A 93 1.01 -5.80 -4.86
N GLU A 94 0.39 -6.56 -5.75
CA GLU A 94 -0.19 -7.86 -5.40
C GLU A 94 0.88 -8.80 -4.87
N LYS A 95 2.03 -8.87 -5.51
CA LYS A 95 3.15 -9.68 -5.06
C LYS A 95 3.65 -9.25 -3.67
N PHE A 96 3.73 -7.95 -3.44
CA PHE A 96 4.14 -7.40 -2.16
C PHE A 96 3.19 -7.85 -1.05
N ILE A 97 1.87 -7.73 -1.28
CA ILE A 97 0.86 -8.10 -0.28
C ILE A 97 0.90 -9.61 -0.02
N LYS A 98 1.04 -10.42 -1.04
CA LYS A 98 1.16 -11.87 -0.90
C LYS A 98 2.37 -12.27 -0.08
N SER A 99 3.48 -11.58 -0.27
CA SER A 99 4.70 -11.78 0.51
C SER A 99 4.47 -11.55 2.00
N LEU A 100 3.70 -10.50 2.35
CA LEU A 100 3.34 -10.22 3.73
C LEU A 100 2.47 -11.32 4.33
N ASN A 101 1.49 -11.80 3.58
CA ASN A 101 0.59 -12.87 4.03
C ASN A 101 1.34 -14.18 4.27
N LEU A 102 2.32 -14.50 3.44
CA LEU A 102 3.13 -15.69 3.63
C LEU A 102 3.94 -15.62 4.94
N HIS A 103 4.44 -14.45 5.27
CA HIS A 103 5.17 -14.24 6.52
C HIS A 103 4.27 -14.31 7.75
N CYS A 104 2.99 -14.03 7.60
CA CYS A 104 2.03 -14.06 8.71
C CYS A 104 1.60 -15.47 9.10
N HIS A 105 2.00 -16.48 8.36
CA HIS A 105 1.66 -17.89 8.66
C HIS A 105 2.66 -18.59 9.56
N HIS A 106 3.63 -17.87 10.02
CA HIS A 106 4.58 -18.40 10.99
C HIS A 106 4.21 -17.98 12.42
#